data_f2eff1e3d26524d1e9d619958ad6208f
#
_entry.id   f2eff1e3d26524d1e9d619958ad6208f
#
_cell.length_a   1.000
_cell.length_b   1.000
_cell.length_c   1.000
_cell.angle_alpha   90.00
_cell.angle_beta   90.00
_cell.angle_gamma   90.00
#
_symmetry.space_group_name_H-M   'P 1'
#
loop_
_entity.id
_entity.type
_entity.pdbx_description
1 polymer ?
#
loop_
_entity_poly.entity_id
_entity_poly.type
_entity_poly.pdbx_seq_one_letter_code
_entity_poly.pdbx_strand_id
1 'polypeptide(L)'
;MGQLPNKIKAMTVIAGGTIPTLFKLGQISITTAEIPTAQIGEELVKIIAAGVCGTDLHLYEADWGFMPVVLGHDAVGEIVSTGERVAIDPAISCRTCELCLAGRPSACSEYKFLGLTAPGTFASYLTLPKENLHALPDSVSDEAGTVLEPITVGLHTVERLLQVVTTAAPLIVVGGGPIGIVAAKLLQLNGFTVQLVEPLSARRDKAKAWGITVIDSADLKPHATSGERAVAIETSSSKSGAQLAMDWVGTGGVIVAVGAADLPITYAQAVLKDQTLIGIRGGARRYKKAIELVASGAIPVGDLISHRDSITNLEAVINATNADPLGVYRTVLRH
;
A
#
# COMPACT_ATOMS: atom_id res chain seq x y z
N MET A 1 21.78 -24.97 28.26
CA MET A 1 21.92 -23.73 27.48
C MET A 1 22.06 -24.15 26.02
N GLY A 2 20.95 -24.27 25.31
CA GLY A 2 20.93 -24.61 23.90
C GLY A 2 21.28 -23.35 23.07
N GLN A 3 22.28 -23.49 22.20
CA GLN A 3 22.58 -22.47 21.21
C GLN A 3 21.36 -22.23 20.33
N LEU A 4 20.86 -20.99 20.31
CA LEU A 4 19.87 -20.54 19.35
C LEU A 4 20.42 -20.77 17.94
N PRO A 5 19.63 -21.34 17.01
CA PRO A 5 20.06 -21.55 15.64
C PRO A 5 20.48 -20.22 15.02
N ASN A 6 21.55 -20.29 14.20
CA ASN A 6 22.12 -19.17 13.46
C ASN A 6 21.07 -18.16 13.04
N LYS A 7 21.20 -16.92 13.54
CA LYS A 7 20.44 -15.77 13.00
C LYS A 7 20.63 -15.79 11.49
N ILE A 8 19.56 -16.01 10.76
CA ILE A 8 19.54 -15.76 9.31
C ILE A 8 20.01 -14.33 9.16
N LYS A 9 21.19 -14.12 8.56
CA LYS A 9 21.71 -12.79 8.25
C LYS A 9 20.60 -12.05 7.54
N ALA A 10 20.24 -10.86 8.01
CA ALA A 10 19.22 -10.04 7.37
C ALA A 10 19.56 -9.93 5.88
N MET A 11 18.70 -10.50 5.03
CA MET A 11 18.89 -10.53 3.57
C MET A 11 19.02 -9.10 3.07
N THR A 12 20.03 -8.82 2.28
CA THR A 12 20.35 -7.48 1.79
C THR A 12 19.83 -7.36 0.36
N VAL A 13 18.83 -6.52 0.15
CA VAL A 13 18.36 -6.18 -1.20
C VAL A 13 19.42 -5.30 -1.87
N ILE A 14 19.84 -5.66 -3.08
CA ILE A 14 20.81 -4.90 -3.88
C ILE A 14 20.12 -4.53 -5.21
N ALA A 15 20.19 -3.25 -5.58
CA ALA A 15 19.73 -2.74 -6.86
C ALA A 15 20.86 -2.70 -7.90
N GLY A 16 20.52 -2.89 -9.18
CA GLY A 16 21.46 -2.80 -10.29
C GLY A 16 20.83 -2.34 -11.60
N GLY A 17 21.65 -2.08 -12.60
CA GLY A 17 21.24 -1.51 -13.88
C GLY A 17 20.96 -0.01 -13.79
N THR A 18 19.93 0.49 -14.46
CA THR A 18 19.48 1.90 -14.37
C THR A 18 18.72 2.10 -13.08
N ILE A 19 19.13 3.09 -12.26
CA ILE A 19 18.61 3.30 -10.91
C ILE A 19 18.32 4.79 -10.70
N PRO A 20 17.06 5.25 -10.86
CA PRO A 20 16.64 6.54 -10.37
C PRO A 20 16.71 6.57 -8.83
N THR A 21 17.51 7.45 -8.28
CA THR A 21 17.75 7.57 -6.84
C THR A 21 17.37 8.95 -6.35
N LEU A 22 16.56 9.02 -5.31
CA LEU A 22 16.27 10.25 -4.58
C LEU A 22 17.43 10.54 -3.61
N PHE A 23 18.30 11.48 -3.97
CA PHE A 23 19.45 11.87 -3.16
C PHE A 23 19.12 12.96 -2.14
N LYS A 24 18.21 13.86 -2.48
CA LYS A 24 17.67 14.91 -1.62
C LYS A 24 16.27 15.30 -2.08
N LEU A 25 15.55 16.02 -1.25
CA LEU A 25 14.18 16.47 -1.54
C LEU A 25 14.08 17.12 -2.92
N GLY A 26 13.09 16.70 -3.67
CA GLY A 26 12.77 17.24 -4.99
C GLY A 26 13.82 16.97 -6.06
N GLN A 27 14.76 16.03 -5.85
CA GLN A 27 15.80 15.73 -6.83
C GLN A 27 16.08 14.24 -6.97
N ILE A 28 15.76 13.71 -8.14
CA ILE A 28 16.09 12.33 -8.53
C ILE A 28 17.25 12.38 -9.53
N SER A 29 18.26 11.57 -9.31
CA SER A 29 19.37 11.39 -10.24
C SER A 29 19.37 9.96 -10.76
N ILE A 30 19.53 9.81 -12.07
CA ILE A 30 19.66 8.49 -12.69
C ILE A 30 21.11 8.06 -12.59
N THR A 31 21.36 6.95 -11.93
CA THR A 31 22.67 6.31 -11.81
C THR A 31 22.64 4.94 -12.48
N THR A 32 23.82 4.38 -12.71
CA THR A 32 23.96 2.99 -13.19
C THR A 32 24.85 2.24 -12.24
N ALA A 33 24.51 0.97 -11.95
CA ALA A 33 25.31 0.08 -11.16
C ALA A 33 25.40 -1.29 -11.85
N GLU A 34 26.39 -2.08 -11.46
CA GLU A 34 26.51 -3.47 -11.93
C GLU A 34 25.27 -4.28 -11.54
N ILE A 35 24.90 -5.24 -12.38
CA ILE A 35 23.81 -6.16 -12.08
C ILE A 35 24.27 -7.06 -10.91
N PRO A 36 23.54 -7.09 -9.80
CA PRO A 36 23.96 -7.83 -8.63
C PRO A 36 23.82 -9.36 -8.82
N THR A 37 24.57 -10.11 -8.05
CA THR A 37 24.45 -11.56 -8.00
C THR A 37 23.60 -11.97 -6.78
N ALA A 38 22.56 -12.76 -7.01
CA ALA A 38 21.71 -13.29 -5.96
C ALA A 38 22.48 -14.26 -5.04
N GLN A 39 22.25 -14.16 -3.75
CA GLN A 39 22.81 -15.04 -2.74
C GLN A 39 21.90 -16.27 -2.51
N ILE A 40 22.38 -17.24 -1.71
CA ILE A 40 21.56 -18.41 -1.36
C ILE A 40 20.26 -17.96 -0.68
N GLY A 41 19.13 -18.39 -1.23
CA GLY A 41 17.79 -18.00 -0.76
C GLY A 41 17.23 -16.75 -1.41
N GLU A 42 17.97 -16.11 -2.31
CA GLU A 42 17.52 -14.96 -3.12
C GLU A 42 17.36 -15.34 -4.60
N GLU A 43 16.65 -14.51 -5.33
CA GLU A 43 16.62 -14.49 -6.79
C GLU A 43 17.01 -13.11 -7.30
N LEU A 44 17.64 -13.11 -8.49
CA LEU A 44 17.80 -11.89 -9.28
C LEU A 44 16.52 -11.69 -10.10
N VAL A 45 15.90 -10.55 -9.91
CA VAL A 45 14.66 -10.16 -10.60
C VAL A 45 14.93 -8.98 -11.50
N LYS A 46 14.57 -9.09 -12.78
CA LYS A 46 14.48 -7.99 -13.72
C LYS A 46 13.12 -7.32 -13.55
N ILE A 47 13.08 -6.04 -13.25
CA ILE A 47 11.82 -5.30 -13.12
C ILE A 47 11.23 -5.05 -14.51
N ILE A 48 9.96 -5.40 -14.70
CA ILE A 48 9.21 -5.21 -15.94
C ILE A 48 8.38 -3.93 -15.87
N ALA A 49 7.63 -3.77 -14.77
CA ALA A 49 6.75 -2.63 -14.55
C ALA A 49 6.69 -2.29 -13.06
N ALA A 50 6.62 -1.02 -12.74
CA ALA A 50 6.49 -0.52 -11.37
C ALA A 50 5.48 0.61 -11.29
N GLY A 51 4.63 0.60 -10.26
CA GLY A 51 3.61 1.61 -10.01
C GLY A 51 4.12 2.74 -9.12
N VAL A 52 3.79 3.98 -9.45
CA VAL A 52 4.04 5.12 -8.56
C VAL A 52 2.95 5.19 -7.49
N CYS A 53 3.36 5.23 -6.24
CA CYS A 53 2.48 5.30 -5.07
C CYS A 53 2.50 6.69 -4.42
N GLY A 54 1.46 7.03 -3.66
CA GLY A 54 1.45 8.25 -2.84
C GLY A 54 2.63 8.34 -1.87
N THR A 55 3.14 7.22 -1.39
CA THR A 55 4.35 7.18 -0.55
C THR A 55 5.59 7.72 -1.28
N ASP A 56 5.74 7.43 -2.57
CA ASP A 56 6.86 7.95 -3.37
C ASP A 56 6.78 9.46 -3.51
N LEU A 57 5.56 10.00 -3.69
CA LEU A 57 5.30 11.44 -3.77
C LEU A 57 5.64 12.13 -2.45
N HIS A 58 5.21 11.56 -1.32
CA HIS A 58 5.50 12.11 0.01
C HIS A 58 7.00 12.11 0.34
N LEU A 59 7.73 11.03 -0.03
CA LEU A 59 9.18 10.97 0.15
C LEU A 59 9.93 11.95 -0.73
N TYR A 60 9.40 12.27 -1.90
CA TYR A 60 9.96 13.28 -2.80
C TYR A 60 9.83 14.69 -2.21
N GLU A 61 8.77 14.96 -1.45
CA GLU A 61 8.45 16.27 -0.88
C GLU A 61 8.92 16.48 0.57
N ALA A 62 9.04 15.39 1.35
CA ALA A 62 9.37 15.46 2.77
C ALA A 62 10.46 14.46 3.16
N ASP A 63 11.43 14.89 3.95
CA ASP A 63 12.48 14.02 4.46
C ASP A 63 11.98 13.20 5.65
N TRP A 64 11.85 11.90 5.40
CA TRP A 64 11.50 10.92 6.43
C TRP A 64 12.74 10.21 7.03
N GLY A 65 13.95 10.70 6.71
CA GLY A 65 15.21 10.14 7.21
C GLY A 65 15.68 8.88 6.47
N PHE A 66 15.20 8.64 5.24
CA PHE A 66 15.58 7.48 4.43
C PHE A 66 16.52 7.80 3.27
N MET A 67 16.78 9.07 2.98
CA MET A 67 17.64 9.45 1.86
C MET A 67 19.14 9.17 2.12
N PRO A 68 19.91 8.78 1.11
CA PRO A 68 19.49 8.53 -0.27
C PRO A 68 18.71 7.22 -0.40
N VAL A 69 17.66 7.19 -1.24
CA VAL A 69 16.79 6.02 -1.41
C VAL A 69 16.43 5.79 -2.89
N VAL A 70 16.42 4.54 -3.31
CA VAL A 70 15.77 4.10 -4.54
C VAL A 70 14.31 3.88 -4.20
N LEU A 71 13.41 4.65 -4.82
CA LEU A 71 11.97 4.61 -4.56
C LEU A 71 11.30 3.40 -5.21
N GLY A 72 9.98 3.27 -5.00
CA GLY A 72 9.13 2.25 -5.60
C GLY A 72 9.00 0.97 -4.77
N HIS A 73 7.78 0.44 -4.70
CA HIS A 73 7.45 -0.78 -3.94
C HIS A 73 6.34 -1.62 -4.58
N ASP A 74 5.77 -1.17 -5.68
CA ASP A 74 4.63 -1.76 -6.38
C ASP A 74 5.07 -2.30 -7.74
N ALA A 75 5.53 -3.54 -7.84
CA ALA A 75 6.15 -3.99 -9.08
C ALA A 75 5.86 -5.44 -9.47
N VAL A 76 6.03 -5.65 -10.77
CA VAL A 76 6.12 -6.93 -11.43
C VAL A 76 7.52 -7.08 -12.03
N GLY A 77 8.09 -8.26 -11.92
CA GLY A 77 9.37 -8.59 -12.49
C GLY A 77 9.40 -9.98 -13.11
N GLU A 78 10.54 -10.34 -13.64
CA GLU A 78 10.88 -11.65 -14.16
C GLU A 78 12.10 -12.21 -13.42
N ILE A 79 11.99 -13.41 -12.89
CA ILE A 79 13.13 -14.12 -12.29
C ILE A 79 14.12 -14.46 -13.43
N VAL A 80 15.31 -13.89 -13.36
CA VAL A 80 16.31 -14.01 -14.45
C VAL A 80 16.71 -15.48 -14.73
N SER A 81 16.76 -16.31 -13.69
CA SER A 81 17.17 -17.73 -13.81
C SER A 81 16.11 -18.62 -14.46
N THR A 82 14.83 -18.28 -14.38
CA THR A 82 13.71 -19.15 -14.84
C THR A 82 12.84 -18.52 -15.91
N GLY A 83 12.85 -17.19 -16.07
CA GLY A 83 11.91 -16.45 -16.90
C GLY A 83 10.50 -16.35 -16.30
N GLU A 84 10.31 -16.76 -15.06
CA GLU A 84 8.99 -16.72 -14.39
C GLU A 84 8.60 -15.28 -14.06
N ARG A 85 7.36 -14.89 -14.44
CA ARG A 85 6.78 -13.60 -14.07
C ARG A 85 6.28 -13.63 -12.63
N VAL A 86 6.66 -12.61 -11.87
CA VAL A 86 6.34 -12.53 -10.45
C VAL A 86 5.85 -11.16 -10.03
N ALA A 87 4.89 -11.14 -9.12
CA ALA A 87 4.59 -9.96 -8.31
C ALA A 87 5.55 -9.92 -7.11
N ILE A 88 5.98 -8.72 -6.74
CA ILE A 88 6.97 -8.49 -5.69
C ILE A 88 6.27 -8.02 -4.41
N ASP A 89 6.37 -8.82 -3.32
CA ASP A 89 5.97 -8.37 -1.98
C ASP A 89 7.07 -7.46 -1.41
N PRO A 90 6.83 -6.14 -1.25
CA PRO A 90 7.85 -5.21 -0.78
C PRO A 90 8.18 -5.36 0.70
N ALA A 91 7.40 -6.12 1.44
CA ALA A 91 7.53 -6.26 2.89
C ALA A 91 8.43 -7.43 3.26
N ILE A 92 9.68 -7.15 3.59
CA ILE A 92 10.67 -8.15 4.02
C ILE A 92 10.65 -8.26 5.54
N SER A 93 10.45 -9.47 6.07
CA SER A 93 10.40 -9.74 7.50
C SER A 93 11.24 -10.97 7.86
N CYS A 94 11.70 -11.09 9.12
CA CYS A 94 12.55 -12.21 9.55
C CYS A 94 11.87 -13.58 9.57
N ARG A 95 10.51 -13.63 9.55
CA ARG A 95 9.67 -14.84 9.55
C ARG A 95 9.78 -15.75 10.78
N THR A 96 10.68 -15.44 11.71
CA THR A 96 11.01 -16.29 12.88
C THR A 96 10.69 -15.65 14.21
N CYS A 97 10.52 -14.33 14.32
CA CYS A 97 10.16 -13.68 15.57
C CYS A 97 8.70 -13.97 15.95
N GLU A 98 8.36 -13.77 17.21
CA GLU A 98 7.02 -13.98 17.77
C GLU A 98 5.92 -13.30 16.92
N LEU A 99 6.12 -12.03 16.54
CA LEU A 99 5.15 -11.28 15.74
C LEU A 99 4.98 -11.87 14.33
N CYS A 100 6.06 -12.33 13.71
CA CYS A 100 5.98 -13.01 12.41
C CYS A 100 5.21 -14.33 12.52
N LEU A 101 5.46 -15.12 13.57
CA LEU A 101 4.79 -16.40 13.81
C LEU A 101 3.32 -16.20 14.20
N ALA A 102 2.99 -15.10 14.88
CA ALA A 102 1.62 -14.68 15.18
C ALA A 102 0.86 -14.05 14.00
N GLY A 103 1.41 -14.12 12.76
CA GLY A 103 0.75 -13.58 11.56
C GLY A 103 0.80 -12.05 11.44
N ARG A 104 1.70 -11.39 12.17
CA ARG A 104 1.89 -9.92 12.17
C ARG A 104 3.27 -9.51 11.62
N PRO A 105 3.64 -9.91 10.40
CA PRO A 105 4.97 -9.65 9.83
C PRO A 105 5.28 -8.15 9.68
N SER A 106 4.28 -7.31 9.48
CA SER A 106 4.45 -5.84 9.39
C SER A 106 4.91 -5.19 10.72
N ALA A 107 4.82 -5.92 11.83
CA ALA A 107 5.31 -5.51 13.15
C ALA A 107 6.64 -6.17 13.54
N CYS A 108 7.30 -6.85 12.60
CA CYS A 108 8.61 -7.50 12.81
C CYS A 108 9.69 -6.46 13.16
N SER A 109 10.57 -6.78 14.12
CA SER A 109 11.70 -5.90 14.48
C SER A 109 12.73 -5.74 13.35
N GLU A 110 12.85 -6.77 12.48
CA GLU A 110 13.74 -6.77 11.32
C GLU A 110 13.01 -6.35 10.02
N TYR A 111 11.85 -5.68 10.16
CA TYR A 111 11.03 -5.29 9.02
C TYR A 111 11.76 -4.30 8.12
N LYS A 112 11.87 -4.66 6.84
CA LYS A 112 12.31 -3.76 5.77
C LYS A 112 11.20 -3.60 4.75
N PHE A 113 11.17 -2.46 4.08
CA PHE A 113 10.21 -2.18 3.04
C PHE A 113 10.94 -1.57 1.84
N LEU A 114 10.71 -2.14 0.66
CA LEU A 114 11.29 -1.64 -0.58
C LEU A 114 10.87 -0.19 -0.81
N GLY A 115 11.78 0.63 -1.27
CA GLY A 115 11.51 2.04 -1.52
C GLY A 115 11.56 2.94 -0.28
N LEU A 116 11.76 2.37 0.93
CA LEU A 116 11.91 3.14 2.17
C LEU A 116 13.20 2.75 2.90
N THR A 117 13.22 1.56 3.51
CA THR A 117 14.32 1.05 4.36
C THR A 117 15.18 0.02 3.65
N ALA A 118 14.86 -0.28 2.40
CA ALA A 118 15.65 -1.07 1.45
C ALA A 118 15.49 -0.46 0.05
N PRO A 119 16.42 -0.69 -0.88
CA PRO A 119 16.29 -0.26 -2.27
C PRO A 119 14.95 -0.68 -2.87
N GLY A 120 14.31 0.25 -3.57
CA GLY A 120 13.00 0.07 -4.16
C GLY A 120 13.01 -0.45 -5.59
N THR A 121 11.82 -0.62 -6.11
CA THR A 121 11.57 -1.25 -7.42
C THR A 121 11.76 -0.32 -8.62
N PHE A 122 12.08 0.96 -8.40
CA PHE A 122 12.50 1.83 -9.48
C PHE A 122 13.99 1.59 -9.81
N ALA A 123 14.32 0.36 -10.13
CA ALA A 123 15.63 -0.11 -10.57
C ALA A 123 15.45 -1.18 -11.64
N SER A 124 16.42 -1.35 -12.55
CA SER A 124 16.30 -2.39 -13.59
C SER A 124 16.35 -3.80 -13.02
N TYR A 125 17.12 -4.00 -11.95
CA TYR A 125 17.30 -5.30 -11.30
C TYR A 125 17.33 -5.17 -9.79
N LEU A 126 16.79 -6.18 -9.09
CA LEU A 126 16.88 -6.34 -7.64
C LEU A 126 17.22 -7.78 -7.29
N THR A 127 18.03 -7.98 -6.25
CA THR A 127 18.07 -9.28 -5.56
C THR A 127 17.03 -9.29 -4.46
N LEU A 128 16.20 -10.33 -4.42
CA LEU A 128 15.06 -10.42 -3.50
C LEU A 128 14.96 -11.81 -2.87
N PRO A 129 14.52 -11.91 -1.60
CA PRO A 129 14.20 -13.20 -1.01
C PRO A 129 13.16 -13.94 -1.84
N LYS A 130 13.33 -15.23 -2.09
CA LYS A 130 12.40 -16.07 -2.86
C LYS A 130 10.96 -15.97 -2.35
N GLU A 131 10.82 -15.85 -1.05
CA GLU A 131 9.52 -15.78 -0.38
C GLU A 131 8.78 -14.47 -0.58
N ASN A 132 9.44 -13.46 -1.12
CA ASN A 132 8.83 -12.18 -1.50
C ASN A 132 8.38 -12.15 -2.97
N LEU A 133 8.58 -13.27 -3.71
CA LEU A 133 8.23 -13.42 -5.10
C LEU A 133 7.00 -14.33 -5.25
N HIS A 134 5.98 -13.84 -5.93
CA HIS A 134 4.73 -14.55 -6.10
C HIS A 134 4.43 -14.72 -7.58
N ALA A 135 4.35 -15.96 -8.07
CA ALA A 135 4.04 -16.29 -9.45
C ALA A 135 2.81 -15.52 -9.94
N LEU A 136 2.94 -14.85 -11.07
CA LEU A 136 1.88 -14.05 -11.66
C LEU A 136 1.27 -14.81 -12.84
N PRO A 137 -0.01 -15.23 -12.78
CA PRO A 137 -0.65 -15.99 -13.86
C PRO A 137 -0.83 -15.11 -15.11
N ASP A 138 -0.90 -15.72 -16.29
CA ASP A 138 -1.05 -15.04 -17.58
C ASP A 138 -2.32 -14.17 -17.67
N SER A 139 -3.35 -14.51 -16.89
CA SER A 139 -4.59 -13.72 -16.79
C SER A 139 -4.41 -12.37 -16.10
N VAL A 140 -3.29 -12.14 -15.42
CA VAL A 140 -2.95 -10.87 -14.77
C VAL A 140 -1.84 -10.19 -15.57
N SER A 141 -2.14 -9.03 -16.15
CA SER A 141 -1.15 -8.25 -16.91
C SER A 141 -0.08 -7.66 -15.97
N ASP A 142 1.10 -7.30 -16.53
CA ASP A 142 2.16 -6.65 -15.76
C ASP A 142 1.66 -5.39 -15.06
N GLU A 143 0.87 -4.58 -15.77
CA GLU A 143 0.31 -3.35 -15.23
C GLU A 143 -0.67 -3.62 -14.09
N ALA A 144 -1.56 -4.60 -14.23
CA ALA A 144 -2.47 -5.02 -13.16
C ALA A 144 -1.69 -5.54 -11.94
N GLY A 145 -0.58 -6.23 -12.16
CA GLY A 145 0.32 -6.71 -11.11
C GLY A 145 0.94 -5.59 -10.27
N THR A 146 1.14 -4.38 -10.83
CA THR A 146 1.63 -3.23 -10.07
C THR A 146 0.59 -2.64 -9.10
N VAL A 147 -0.65 -3.13 -9.10
CA VAL A 147 -1.71 -2.67 -8.19
C VAL A 147 -1.98 -3.70 -7.08
N LEU A 148 -1.23 -4.79 -7.01
CA LEU A 148 -1.45 -5.84 -6.00
C LEU A 148 -1.13 -5.38 -4.58
N GLU A 149 -0.11 -4.54 -4.39
CA GLU A 149 0.24 -4.06 -3.05
C GLU A 149 -0.91 -3.33 -2.36
N PRO A 150 -1.57 -2.33 -2.96
CA PRO A 150 -2.77 -1.71 -2.39
C PRO A 150 -3.89 -2.70 -2.04
N ILE A 151 -4.04 -3.79 -2.81
CA ILE A 151 -5.01 -4.85 -2.47
C ILE A 151 -4.58 -5.58 -1.20
N THR A 152 -3.28 -5.86 -1.03
CA THR A 152 -2.78 -6.51 0.18
C THR A 152 -2.98 -5.64 1.42
N VAL A 153 -2.84 -4.30 1.29
CA VAL A 153 -3.16 -3.34 2.35
C VAL A 153 -4.65 -3.39 2.70
N GLY A 154 -5.52 -3.39 1.69
CA GLY A 154 -6.96 -3.52 1.87
C GLY A 154 -7.36 -4.83 2.56
N LEU A 155 -6.76 -5.97 2.16
CA LEU A 155 -6.97 -7.26 2.81
C LEU A 155 -6.56 -7.23 4.28
N HIS A 156 -5.39 -6.65 4.60
CA HIS A 156 -4.94 -6.48 5.97
C HIS A 156 -5.92 -5.61 6.78
N THR A 157 -6.44 -4.55 6.18
CA THR A 157 -7.45 -3.67 6.79
C THR A 157 -8.70 -4.45 7.16
N VAL A 158 -9.26 -5.22 6.23
CA VAL A 158 -10.47 -6.03 6.47
C VAL A 158 -10.24 -7.09 7.55
N GLU A 159 -9.14 -7.83 7.48
CA GLU A 159 -8.79 -8.85 8.48
C GLU A 159 -8.67 -8.28 9.90
N ARG A 160 -8.04 -7.10 10.03
CA ARG A 160 -7.91 -6.44 11.34
C ARG A 160 -9.25 -5.90 11.85
N LEU A 161 -10.07 -5.37 10.95
CA LEU A 161 -11.41 -4.88 11.30
C LEU A 161 -12.31 -6.01 11.79
N LEU A 162 -12.35 -7.14 11.11
CA LEU A 162 -13.18 -8.30 11.47
C LEU A 162 -12.86 -8.91 12.86
N GLN A 163 -11.70 -8.56 13.43
CA GLN A 163 -11.36 -8.97 14.82
C GLN A 163 -12.13 -8.19 15.88
N VAL A 164 -12.72 -7.03 15.52
CA VAL A 164 -13.28 -6.08 16.50
C VAL A 164 -14.71 -5.65 16.21
N VAL A 165 -15.21 -5.85 14.99
CA VAL A 165 -16.58 -5.49 14.61
C VAL A 165 -17.26 -6.56 13.77
N THR A 166 -18.61 -6.50 13.74
CA THR A 166 -19.45 -7.30 12.84
C THR A 166 -19.80 -6.51 11.57
N THR A 167 -20.26 -7.18 10.53
CA THR A 167 -20.62 -6.57 9.25
C THR A 167 -21.85 -5.64 9.31
N ALA A 168 -22.62 -5.66 10.42
CA ALA A 168 -23.80 -4.81 10.63
C ALA A 168 -23.43 -3.38 11.08
N ALA A 169 -22.17 -3.11 11.47
CA ALA A 169 -21.75 -1.80 11.95
C ALA A 169 -21.85 -0.76 10.81
N PRO A 170 -22.38 0.47 11.06
CA PRO A 170 -22.28 1.59 10.14
C PRO A 170 -20.81 1.87 9.81
N LEU A 171 -20.48 1.96 8.49
CA LEU A 171 -19.09 2.03 8.06
C LEU A 171 -18.91 3.05 6.95
N ILE A 172 -17.89 3.90 7.13
CA ILE A 172 -17.38 4.77 6.07
C ILE A 172 -15.91 4.46 5.74
N VAL A 173 -15.55 4.69 4.48
CA VAL A 173 -14.16 4.76 4.03
C VAL A 173 -13.87 6.20 3.65
N VAL A 174 -12.90 6.84 4.30
CA VAL A 174 -12.50 8.23 4.05
C VAL A 174 -11.31 8.26 3.11
N GLY A 175 -11.52 8.85 1.93
CA GLY A 175 -10.55 8.93 0.84
C GLY A 175 -10.84 7.96 -0.29
N GLY A 176 -10.98 8.47 -1.50
CA GLY A 176 -11.27 7.74 -2.75
C GLY A 176 -10.04 7.49 -3.62
N GLY A 177 -8.84 7.43 -3.03
CA GLY A 177 -7.62 7.01 -3.70
C GLY A 177 -7.60 5.49 -3.96
N PRO A 178 -6.52 4.94 -4.58
CA PRO A 178 -6.42 3.51 -4.90
C PRO A 178 -6.68 2.59 -3.69
N ILE A 179 -6.09 2.90 -2.53
CA ILE A 179 -6.28 2.12 -1.30
C ILE A 179 -7.74 2.19 -0.83
N GLY A 180 -8.35 3.40 -0.83
CA GLY A 180 -9.73 3.57 -0.35
C GLY A 180 -10.75 2.85 -1.20
N ILE A 181 -10.65 2.93 -2.53
CA ILE A 181 -11.55 2.20 -3.45
C ILE A 181 -11.40 0.70 -3.28
N VAL A 182 -10.15 0.20 -3.22
CA VAL A 182 -9.88 -1.23 -3.01
C VAL A 182 -10.41 -1.69 -1.66
N ALA A 183 -10.15 -0.94 -0.58
CA ALA A 183 -10.65 -1.27 0.76
C ALA A 183 -12.20 -1.30 0.79
N ALA A 184 -12.85 -0.30 0.21
CA ALA A 184 -14.31 -0.28 0.11
C ALA A 184 -14.87 -1.49 -0.66
N LYS A 185 -14.24 -1.86 -1.79
CA LYS A 185 -14.64 -3.04 -2.56
C LYS A 185 -14.44 -4.34 -1.78
N LEU A 186 -13.32 -4.50 -1.11
CA LEU A 186 -13.04 -5.68 -0.28
C LEU A 186 -14.02 -5.79 0.90
N LEU A 187 -14.38 -4.67 1.51
CA LEU A 187 -15.39 -4.65 2.57
C LEU A 187 -16.77 -5.10 2.05
N GLN A 188 -17.20 -4.60 0.86
CA GLN A 188 -18.42 -5.08 0.21
C GLN A 188 -18.38 -6.58 -0.06
N LEU A 189 -17.26 -7.11 -0.55
CA LEU A 189 -17.08 -8.55 -0.78
C LEU A 189 -17.14 -9.37 0.52
N ASN A 190 -16.89 -8.74 1.66
CA ASN A 190 -17.01 -9.33 3.00
C ASN A 190 -18.36 -9.02 3.69
N GLY A 191 -19.35 -8.48 2.96
CA GLY A 191 -20.71 -8.30 3.44
C GLY A 191 -20.97 -6.99 4.20
N PHE A 192 -20.03 -6.05 4.22
CA PHE A 192 -20.26 -4.72 4.80
C PHE A 192 -21.08 -3.81 3.88
N THR A 193 -21.97 -3.01 4.46
CA THR A 193 -22.54 -1.85 3.78
C THR A 193 -21.54 -0.70 3.89
N VAL A 194 -21.00 -0.25 2.75
CA VAL A 194 -19.90 0.71 2.71
C VAL A 194 -20.37 2.01 2.06
N GLN A 195 -20.03 3.14 2.67
CA GLN A 195 -20.09 4.46 2.07
C GLN A 195 -18.68 5.06 1.98
N LEU A 196 -18.26 5.41 0.77
CA LEU A 196 -16.95 6.04 0.54
C LEU A 196 -17.12 7.57 0.54
N VAL A 197 -16.35 8.27 1.36
CA VAL A 197 -16.36 9.72 1.53
C VAL A 197 -15.17 10.32 0.79
N GLU A 198 -15.45 11.15 -0.22
CA GLU A 198 -14.42 11.73 -1.08
C GLU A 198 -14.87 13.11 -1.61
N PRO A 199 -14.10 14.18 -1.42
CA PRO A 199 -14.47 15.51 -1.89
C PRO A 199 -14.40 15.67 -3.41
N LEU A 200 -13.55 14.88 -4.10
CA LEU A 200 -13.28 15.05 -5.52
C LEU A 200 -14.26 14.25 -6.38
N SER A 201 -15.03 14.95 -7.23
CA SER A 201 -16.07 14.31 -8.06
C SER A 201 -15.51 13.21 -8.97
N ALA A 202 -14.35 13.42 -9.61
CA ALA A 202 -13.73 12.45 -10.49
C ALA A 202 -13.39 11.12 -9.75
N ARG A 203 -12.96 11.21 -8.49
CA ARG A 203 -12.70 10.03 -7.64
C ARG A 203 -13.99 9.37 -7.20
N ARG A 204 -15.03 10.15 -6.88
CA ARG A 204 -16.35 9.58 -6.59
C ARG A 204 -16.92 8.82 -7.80
N ASP A 205 -16.75 9.35 -9.01
CA ASP A 205 -17.24 8.69 -10.23
C ASP A 205 -16.49 7.37 -10.51
N LYS A 206 -15.19 7.34 -10.23
CA LYS A 206 -14.41 6.09 -10.29
C LYS A 206 -14.94 5.05 -9.29
N ALA A 207 -15.21 5.45 -8.06
CA ALA A 207 -15.74 4.54 -7.04
C ALA A 207 -17.16 4.05 -7.38
N LYS A 208 -18.04 4.92 -7.93
CA LYS A 208 -19.36 4.54 -8.44
C LYS A 208 -19.28 3.47 -9.53
N ALA A 209 -18.32 3.59 -10.44
CA ALA A 209 -18.10 2.59 -11.49
C ALA A 209 -17.79 1.18 -10.93
N TRP A 210 -17.25 1.09 -9.71
CA TRP A 210 -17.03 -0.16 -9.00
C TRP A 210 -18.24 -0.61 -8.15
N GLY A 211 -19.39 0.10 -8.25
CA GLY A 211 -20.60 -0.18 -7.47
C GLY A 211 -20.47 0.22 -5.99
N ILE A 212 -19.61 1.18 -5.67
CA ILE A 212 -19.45 1.71 -4.31
C ILE A 212 -20.36 2.91 -4.12
N THR A 213 -21.13 2.93 -3.03
CA THR A 213 -21.89 4.11 -2.62
C THR A 213 -20.93 5.20 -2.17
N VAL A 214 -21.10 6.40 -2.71
CA VAL A 214 -20.19 7.52 -2.44
C VAL A 214 -20.96 8.74 -1.92
N ILE A 215 -20.27 9.58 -1.13
CA ILE A 215 -20.76 10.85 -0.64
C ILE A 215 -19.65 11.90 -0.73
N ASP A 216 -20.04 13.16 -0.99
CA ASP A 216 -19.13 14.28 -0.80
C ASP A 216 -18.86 14.49 0.68
N SER A 217 -17.63 14.78 1.05
CA SER A 217 -17.29 15.06 2.45
C SER A 217 -18.06 16.23 3.04
N ALA A 218 -18.45 17.20 2.20
CA ALA A 218 -19.27 18.35 2.60
C ALA A 218 -20.72 17.95 2.95
N ASP A 219 -21.24 16.86 2.38
CA ASP A 219 -22.60 16.38 2.59
C ASP A 219 -22.68 15.28 3.68
N LEU A 220 -21.54 14.83 4.20
CA LEU A 220 -21.51 13.80 5.23
C LEU A 220 -22.12 14.32 6.53
N LYS A 221 -23.23 13.73 6.93
CA LYS A 221 -23.86 14.04 8.22
C LYS A 221 -23.11 13.33 9.36
N PRO A 222 -23.02 13.96 10.54
CA PRO A 222 -22.54 13.27 11.73
C PRO A 222 -23.30 11.97 11.93
N HIS A 223 -22.59 10.91 12.32
CA HIS A 223 -23.28 9.68 12.69
C HIS A 223 -24.11 9.94 13.95
N ALA A 224 -25.43 10.05 13.77
CA ALA A 224 -26.36 10.31 14.86
C ALA A 224 -26.56 9.02 15.66
N THR A 225 -25.77 8.83 16.71
CA THR A 225 -25.83 7.59 17.46
C THR A 225 -26.28 7.73 18.89
N SER A 226 -27.25 6.94 19.20
CA SER A 226 -27.42 6.37 20.53
C SER A 226 -27.13 4.87 20.44
N GLY A 227 -25.91 4.45 20.83
CA GLY A 227 -25.62 3.04 21.08
C GLY A 227 -25.13 2.15 19.94
N GLU A 228 -24.94 2.67 18.74
CA GLU A 228 -24.35 1.91 17.63
C GLU A 228 -22.85 2.16 17.49
N ARG A 229 -22.06 1.10 17.34
CA ARG A 229 -20.62 1.17 17.14
C ARG A 229 -20.32 1.46 15.68
N ALA A 230 -19.95 2.69 15.35
CA ALA A 230 -19.58 3.11 14.00
C ALA A 230 -18.11 2.83 13.67
N VAL A 231 -17.80 2.68 12.40
CA VAL A 231 -16.46 2.37 11.89
C VAL A 231 -16.06 3.37 10.82
N ALA A 232 -14.86 3.95 10.93
CA ALA A 232 -14.25 4.73 9.87
C ALA A 232 -12.90 4.13 9.48
N ILE A 233 -12.69 3.92 8.17
CA ILE A 233 -11.40 3.53 7.62
C ILE A 233 -10.78 4.75 6.96
N GLU A 234 -9.69 5.25 7.54
CA GLU A 234 -8.99 6.43 7.05
C GLU A 234 -7.90 6.04 6.06
N THR A 235 -8.02 6.46 4.81
CA THR A 235 -7.11 6.17 3.71
C THR A 235 -6.64 7.42 2.96
N SER A 236 -7.07 8.61 3.41
CA SER A 236 -6.82 9.86 2.68
C SER A 236 -5.43 10.42 2.90
N SER A 237 -4.75 10.03 3.97
CA SER A 237 -3.48 10.62 4.44
C SER A 237 -3.56 12.15 4.62
N SER A 238 -4.75 12.69 4.93
CA SER A 238 -4.98 14.11 5.13
C SER A 238 -5.43 14.43 6.56
N LYS A 239 -5.02 15.58 7.09
CA LYS A 239 -5.46 16.04 8.41
C LYS A 239 -6.97 16.15 8.51
N SER A 240 -7.62 16.69 7.49
CA SER A 240 -9.08 16.84 7.45
C SER A 240 -9.80 15.48 7.39
N GLY A 241 -9.31 14.53 6.60
CA GLY A 241 -9.90 13.19 6.51
C GLY A 241 -9.77 12.40 7.80
N ALA A 242 -8.60 12.44 8.45
CA ALA A 242 -8.41 11.78 9.72
C ALA A 242 -9.24 12.41 10.86
N GLN A 243 -9.36 13.75 10.90
CA GLN A 243 -10.24 14.42 11.88
C GLN A 243 -11.71 14.04 11.62
N LEU A 244 -12.14 14.04 10.34
CA LEU A 244 -13.48 13.62 9.96
C LEU A 244 -13.78 12.18 10.42
N ALA A 245 -12.85 11.25 10.21
CA ALA A 245 -13.00 9.87 10.66
C ALA A 245 -13.19 9.76 12.17
N MET A 246 -12.36 10.47 12.97
CA MET A 246 -12.45 10.48 14.42
C MET A 246 -13.75 11.10 14.95
N ASP A 247 -14.23 12.17 14.31
CA ASP A 247 -15.46 12.85 14.74
C ASP A 247 -16.70 12.06 14.36
N TRP A 248 -16.68 11.44 13.18
CA TRP A 248 -17.83 10.71 12.65
C TRP A 248 -18.16 9.44 13.46
N VAL A 249 -17.15 8.67 13.90
CA VAL A 249 -17.41 7.40 14.62
C VAL A 249 -18.01 7.56 16.01
N GLY A 250 -17.94 8.75 16.59
CA GLY A 250 -18.55 9.02 17.90
C GLY A 250 -17.93 8.22 19.07
N THR A 251 -18.73 8.01 20.12
CA THR A 251 -18.33 7.27 21.32
C THR A 251 -18.39 5.75 21.07
N GLY A 252 -17.38 5.01 21.53
CA GLY A 252 -17.26 3.56 21.33
C GLY A 252 -16.89 3.15 19.91
N GLY A 253 -16.66 4.12 19.00
CA GLY A 253 -16.38 3.87 17.59
C GLY A 253 -14.98 3.28 17.31
N VAL A 254 -14.80 2.80 16.09
CA VAL A 254 -13.56 2.20 15.64
C VAL A 254 -12.99 3.01 14.48
N ILE A 255 -11.72 3.40 14.60
CA ILE A 255 -10.95 4.04 13.52
C ILE A 255 -9.88 3.07 13.06
N VAL A 256 -9.86 2.74 11.78
CA VAL A 256 -8.76 2.00 11.14
C VAL A 256 -7.92 3.00 10.35
N ALA A 257 -6.75 3.31 10.86
CA ALA A 257 -5.82 4.25 10.23
C ALA A 257 -4.90 3.51 9.26
N VAL A 258 -5.07 3.78 7.98
CA VAL A 258 -4.26 3.25 6.86
C VAL A 258 -3.42 4.36 6.26
N GLY A 259 -3.96 5.56 6.17
CA GLY A 259 -3.24 6.77 5.76
C GLY A 259 -2.23 7.23 6.82
N ALA A 260 -1.04 7.64 6.39
CA ALA A 260 0.01 8.18 7.26
C ALA A 260 -0.15 9.71 7.39
N ALA A 261 -1.26 10.17 7.98
CA ALA A 261 -1.44 11.59 8.25
C ALA A 261 -0.66 12.01 9.50
N ASP A 262 0.09 13.11 9.39
CA ASP A 262 0.68 13.77 10.56
C ASP A 262 -0.42 14.51 11.34
N LEU A 263 -1.12 13.75 12.19
CA LEU A 263 -2.11 14.29 13.09
C LEU A 263 -1.57 14.25 14.52
N PRO A 264 -1.69 15.35 15.26
CA PRO A 264 -1.79 15.24 16.68
C PRO A 264 -3.13 14.54 17.00
N ILE A 265 -3.14 13.20 16.99
CA ILE A 265 -4.25 12.47 17.60
C ILE A 265 -4.34 13.01 19.01
N THR A 266 -5.42 13.73 19.31
CA THR A 266 -5.67 14.10 20.69
C THR A 266 -6.01 12.81 21.41
N TYR A 267 -5.01 12.21 22.05
CA TYR A 267 -5.15 11.04 22.91
C TYR A 267 -6.36 11.19 23.85
N ALA A 268 -6.59 12.42 24.32
CA ALA A 268 -7.75 12.80 25.10
C ALA A 268 -9.09 12.47 24.39
N GLN A 269 -9.23 12.71 23.09
CA GLN A 269 -10.48 12.41 22.39
C GLN A 269 -10.76 10.90 22.37
N ALA A 270 -9.75 10.09 22.07
CA ALA A 270 -9.89 8.63 22.05
C ALA A 270 -10.26 8.09 23.44
N VAL A 271 -9.64 8.62 24.50
CA VAL A 271 -9.95 8.24 25.90
C VAL A 271 -11.36 8.68 26.30
N LEU A 272 -11.74 9.95 26.07
CA LEU A 272 -13.03 10.49 26.48
C LEU A 272 -14.21 9.88 25.75
N LYS A 273 -13.99 9.36 24.54
CA LYS A 273 -15.01 8.71 23.72
C LYS A 273 -14.89 7.18 23.70
N ASP A 274 -14.00 6.59 24.49
CA ASP A 274 -13.76 5.12 24.51
C ASP A 274 -13.59 4.54 23.09
N GLN A 275 -12.80 5.23 22.24
CA GLN A 275 -12.59 4.84 20.83
C GLN A 275 -11.50 3.79 20.68
N THR A 276 -11.66 2.89 19.71
CA THR A 276 -10.62 1.93 19.30
C THR A 276 -9.88 2.46 18.07
N LEU A 277 -8.55 2.58 18.17
CA LEU A 277 -7.69 2.94 17.03
C LEU A 277 -6.86 1.73 16.60
N ILE A 278 -6.95 1.38 15.31
CA ILE A 278 -6.21 0.27 14.69
C ILE A 278 -5.30 0.82 13.60
N GLY A 279 -3.98 0.74 13.80
CA GLY A 279 -3.00 1.09 12.76
C GLY A 279 -2.80 -0.07 11.79
N ILE A 280 -2.72 0.25 10.49
CA ILE A 280 -2.39 -0.69 9.41
C ILE A 280 -1.07 -0.28 8.78
N ARG A 281 -0.11 -1.18 8.75
CA ARG A 281 1.18 -0.99 8.08
C ARG A 281 1.36 -2.05 7.01
N GLY A 282 1.23 -1.65 5.72
CA GLY A 282 1.39 -2.55 4.58
C GLY A 282 0.48 -3.78 4.60
N GLY A 283 0.68 -4.66 3.65
CA GLY A 283 -0.13 -5.87 3.46
C GLY A 283 0.68 -7.17 3.35
N ALA A 284 1.83 -7.27 4.01
CA ALA A 284 2.76 -8.39 3.93
C ALA A 284 2.06 -9.77 3.95
N ARG A 285 2.54 -10.69 3.10
CA ARG A 285 2.07 -12.10 3.00
C ARG A 285 0.62 -12.29 2.51
N ARG A 286 0.02 -11.29 1.84
CA ARG A 286 -1.36 -11.39 1.30
C ARG A 286 -1.40 -11.43 -0.23
N TYR A 287 -0.24 -11.51 -0.89
CA TYR A 287 -0.12 -11.48 -2.34
C TYR A 287 -0.88 -12.61 -3.02
N LYS A 288 -0.82 -13.84 -2.52
CA LYS A 288 -1.58 -14.96 -3.10
C LYS A 288 -3.07 -14.62 -3.22
N LYS A 289 -3.67 -14.09 -2.14
CA LYS A 289 -5.09 -13.72 -2.14
C LYS A 289 -5.38 -12.52 -3.04
N ALA A 290 -4.47 -11.54 -3.07
CA ALA A 290 -4.59 -10.38 -3.96
C ALA A 290 -4.55 -10.80 -5.44
N ILE A 291 -3.64 -11.70 -5.82
CA ILE A 291 -3.55 -12.27 -7.17
C ILE A 291 -4.84 -13.00 -7.56
N GLU A 292 -5.38 -13.85 -6.68
CA GLU A 292 -6.66 -14.55 -6.90
C GLU A 292 -7.81 -13.58 -7.17
N LEU A 293 -7.90 -12.48 -6.42
CA LEU A 293 -8.96 -11.47 -6.57
C LEU A 293 -8.85 -10.70 -7.90
N VAL A 294 -7.64 -10.41 -8.34
CA VAL A 294 -7.41 -9.74 -9.64
C VAL A 294 -7.65 -10.74 -10.79
N ALA A 295 -7.09 -11.94 -10.70
CA ALA A 295 -7.23 -12.96 -11.73
C ALA A 295 -8.69 -13.38 -11.98
N SER A 296 -9.51 -13.37 -10.92
CA SER A 296 -10.96 -13.65 -11.02
C SER A 296 -11.80 -12.46 -11.48
N GLY A 297 -11.22 -11.27 -11.60
CA GLY A 297 -11.95 -10.03 -11.92
C GLY A 297 -12.79 -9.46 -10.76
N ALA A 298 -12.68 -10.01 -9.55
CA ALA A 298 -13.39 -9.50 -8.37
C ALA A 298 -12.95 -8.08 -7.99
N ILE A 299 -11.70 -7.74 -8.28
CA ILE A 299 -11.14 -6.39 -8.17
C ILE A 299 -10.65 -5.95 -9.55
N PRO A 300 -11.37 -5.02 -10.23
CA PRO A 300 -11.06 -4.60 -11.60
C PRO A 300 -9.95 -3.53 -11.64
N VAL A 301 -8.73 -3.89 -11.25
CA VAL A 301 -7.60 -2.97 -11.06
C VAL A 301 -7.18 -2.16 -12.29
N GLY A 302 -7.48 -2.64 -13.49
CA GLY A 302 -7.15 -1.95 -14.74
C GLY A 302 -7.69 -0.52 -14.80
N ASP A 303 -8.84 -0.29 -14.17
CA ASP A 303 -9.48 1.03 -14.09
C ASP A 303 -8.70 2.04 -13.21
N LEU A 304 -7.79 1.56 -12.36
CA LEU A 304 -6.98 2.42 -11.51
C LEU A 304 -5.72 2.94 -12.21
N ILE A 305 -5.35 2.36 -13.36
CA ILE A 305 -4.17 2.75 -14.12
C ILE A 305 -4.55 3.86 -15.06
N SER A 306 -4.11 5.09 -14.78
CA SER A 306 -4.45 6.27 -15.57
C SER A 306 -3.34 6.69 -16.53
N HIS A 307 -2.08 6.47 -16.18
CA HIS A 307 -0.93 6.92 -16.96
C HIS A 307 0.15 5.84 -17.11
N ARG A 308 0.97 6.00 -18.13
CA ARG A 308 2.12 5.11 -18.44
C ARG A 308 3.29 5.95 -18.87
N ASP A 309 4.49 5.62 -18.38
CA ASP A 309 5.71 6.33 -18.75
C ASP A 309 6.96 5.43 -18.61
N SER A 310 8.13 5.94 -18.97
CA SER A 310 9.41 5.28 -18.73
C SER A 310 9.92 5.57 -17.33
N ILE A 311 10.63 4.61 -16.74
CA ILE A 311 11.31 4.77 -15.46
C ILE A 311 12.31 5.93 -15.46
N THR A 312 12.90 6.25 -16.60
CA THR A 312 13.83 7.38 -16.75
C THR A 312 13.16 8.75 -16.59
N ASN A 313 11.83 8.80 -16.68
CA ASN A 313 11.04 10.01 -16.53
C ASN A 313 10.44 10.16 -15.12
N LEU A 314 10.89 9.36 -14.14
CA LEU A 314 10.30 9.29 -12.80
C LEU A 314 10.10 10.67 -12.15
N GLU A 315 11.10 11.55 -12.20
CA GLU A 315 10.99 12.89 -11.62
C GLU A 315 9.91 13.73 -12.30
N ALA A 316 9.84 13.69 -13.65
CA ALA A 316 8.81 14.40 -14.40
C ALA A 316 7.41 13.85 -14.07
N VAL A 317 7.28 12.53 -13.92
CA VAL A 317 6.02 11.86 -13.54
C VAL A 317 5.58 12.27 -12.15
N ILE A 318 6.48 12.30 -11.17
CA ILE A 318 6.16 12.75 -9.80
C ILE A 318 5.68 14.20 -9.82
N ASN A 319 6.42 15.09 -10.49
CA ASN A 319 6.05 16.50 -10.59
C ASN A 319 4.69 16.71 -11.29
N ALA A 320 4.42 15.97 -12.38
CA ALA A 320 3.13 16.03 -13.07
C ALA A 320 1.97 15.52 -12.19
N THR A 321 2.20 14.44 -11.42
CA THR A 321 1.19 13.89 -10.50
C THR A 321 0.88 14.87 -9.38
N ASN A 322 1.89 15.55 -8.82
CA ASN A 322 1.69 16.56 -7.78
C ASN A 322 0.97 17.80 -8.32
N ALA A 323 1.21 18.18 -9.58
CA ALA A 323 0.53 19.31 -10.22
C ALA A 323 -0.94 19.04 -10.58
N ASP A 324 -1.28 17.78 -10.90
CA ASP A 324 -2.65 17.35 -11.20
C ASP A 324 -3.04 16.08 -10.42
N PRO A 325 -3.24 16.17 -9.11
CA PRO A 325 -3.64 15.02 -8.29
C PRO A 325 -5.06 14.53 -8.57
N LEU A 326 -5.84 15.26 -9.41
CA LEU A 326 -7.21 14.92 -9.79
C LEU A 326 -7.26 13.97 -10.98
N GLY A 327 -6.35 14.14 -11.94
CA GLY A 327 -6.28 13.35 -13.17
C GLY A 327 -5.51 12.05 -13.02
N VAL A 328 -4.63 11.96 -12.04
CA VAL A 328 -3.75 10.80 -11.87
C VAL A 328 -4.22 9.90 -10.73
N TYR A 329 -4.64 8.69 -11.07
CA TYR A 329 -4.93 7.64 -10.08
C TYR A 329 -3.69 6.80 -9.79
N ARG A 330 -3.07 6.30 -10.85
CA ARG A 330 -1.84 5.53 -10.77
C ARG A 330 -1.08 5.61 -12.08
N THR A 331 0.20 5.91 -11.99
CA THR A 331 1.13 5.81 -13.13
C THR A 331 1.91 4.52 -13.03
N VAL A 332 2.01 3.80 -14.16
CA VAL A 332 2.87 2.63 -14.31
C VAL A 332 4.09 3.02 -15.11
N LEU A 333 5.26 2.74 -14.57
CA LEU A 333 6.56 2.96 -15.20
C LEU A 333 7.10 1.65 -15.76
N ARG A 334 7.73 1.71 -16.94
CA ARG A 334 8.40 0.59 -17.60
C ARG A 334 9.88 0.90 -17.82
N HIS A 335 10.72 -0.13 -17.80
CA HIS A 335 12.13 -0.05 -18.16
C HIS A 335 12.34 -0.12 -19.65
#